data_1dfe9475db44dc0628fdf82443e5999a
#
_entry.id   1dfe9475db44dc0628fdf82443e5999a
#
_cell.length_a   1.000
_cell.length_b   1.000
_cell.length_c   1.000
_cell.angle_alpha   90.00
_cell.angle_beta   90.00
_cell.angle_gamma   90.00
#
_symmetry.space_group_name_H-M   'P 1'
#
loop_
_entity.id
_entity.type
_entity.pdbx_description
1 polymer ?
#
loop_
_entity_poly.entity_id
_entity_poly.type
_entity_poly.pdbx_seq_one_letter_code
_entity_poly.pdbx_strand_id
1 'polypeptide(L)'
;MKNLTKACLVFCIIGLTALSSFAQFDQIDKGIKKVTRVVNSGTQAVASVGMLVNTTKRTSAEFDKTVVVDNSETPPPAPPPKKEITEPKFKKGTFTNIDWEPVTYFDGQLFPSMIISMADYKGDVGTPSMKAIKSSALGFRFISKASYMPVKWEIESADKAYFDKIGGDYTFQQSGQERYFMPNIPWNMSALAKQSSSTTLNIIFRLIDDDGNKVEKSVPVLLRSVNDCIRFYKDVDLRFLYAAFIQEQHPEIDKILQEALATKTIEAITGYQWGPDETQKQVAAVWRVLHDRGFKYSSIATGAQEGTAEIGSQQIRTFDNAIKTNQANCIDGVVVLASILRSMGIRSTIILVPRHAFLGYYPSNKPGTKPVFLETTMLGDPVVFSQAQPPAPKTPAKPAPKTTAAKAAAAKTAADKAQERLIAAKNKAYIEHFERALLSGQSKYDQYIVSNQVDEIDVNLYRQVVRPLPF
;
A
#
# COMPACT_ATOMS: atom_id res chain seq x y z
N MET A 1 -29.51 17.69 41.19
CA MET A 1 -29.31 18.57 40.01
C MET A 1 -27.84 18.86 39.64
N LYS A 2 -26.83 18.73 40.51
CA LYS A 2 -25.41 19.01 40.20
C LYS A 2 -24.68 17.88 39.43
N ASN A 3 -25.23 16.68 39.37
CA ASN A 3 -24.60 15.54 38.70
C ASN A 3 -25.07 15.33 37.23
N LEU A 4 -26.19 15.94 36.84
CA LEU A 4 -26.68 15.88 35.46
C LEU A 4 -25.90 16.82 34.54
N THR A 5 -25.45 17.97 35.08
CA THR A 5 -24.70 18.96 34.30
C THR A 5 -23.28 18.50 33.94
N LYS A 6 -22.65 17.67 34.79
CA LYS A 6 -21.32 17.09 34.48
C LYS A 6 -21.38 16.00 33.44
N ALA A 7 -22.43 15.19 33.40
CA ALA A 7 -22.62 14.16 32.38
C ALA A 7 -22.88 14.78 31.01
N CYS A 8 -23.67 15.85 30.91
CA CYS A 8 -23.85 16.56 29.63
C CYS A 8 -22.58 17.24 29.12
N LEU A 9 -21.71 17.74 30.00
CA LEU A 9 -20.46 18.39 29.57
C LEU A 9 -19.44 17.40 29.04
N VAL A 10 -19.37 16.21 29.65
CA VAL A 10 -18.48 15.12 29.15
C VAL A 10 -18.98 14.55 27.81
N PHE A 11 -20.30 14.41 27.64
CA PHE A 11 -20.86 14.01 26.33
C PHE A 11 -20.68 15.09 25.26
N CYS A 12 -20.76 16.37 25.59
CA CYS A 12 -20.46 17.45 24.63
C CYS A 12 -18.97 17.53 24.28
N ILE A 13 -18.05 17.24 25.19
CA ILE A 13 -16.60 17.26 24.89
C ILE A 13 -16.20 16.04 24.05
N ILE A 14 -16.76 14.87 24.34
CA ILE A 14 -16.54 13.67 23.50
C ILE A 14 -17.19 13.83 22.12
N GLY A 15 -18.36 14.45 22.05
CA GLY A 15 -19.02 14.81 20.79
C GLY A 15 -18.25 15.86 19.98
N LEU A 16 -17.61 16.84 20.63
CA LEU A 16 -16.82 17.88 19.98
C LEU A 16 -15.46 17.37 19.49
N THR A 17 -14.82 16.41 20.17
CA THR A 17 -13.58 15.79 19.67
C THR A 17 -13.84 14.80 18.52
N ALA A 18 -14.98 14.09 18.52
CA ALA A 18 -15.43 13.29 17.39
C ALA A 18 -15.84 14.18 16.20
N LEU A 19 -16.52 15.31 16.47
CA LEU A 19 -16.89 16.30 15.46
C LEU A 19 -15.68 17.07 14.89
N SER A 20 -14.61 17.29 15.65
CA SER A 20 -13.40 17.93 15.12
C SER A 20 -12.60 16.97 14.20
N SER A 21 -12.61 15.67 14.46
CA SER A 21 -12.07 14.67 13.55
C SER A 21 -12.95 14.55 12.29
N PHE A 22 -14.29 14.57 12.46
CA PHE A 22 -15.23 14.59 11.33
C PHE A 22 -15.22 15.93 10.57
N ALA A 23 -15.01 17.04 11.22
CA ALA A 23 -14.94 18.35 10.56
C ALA A 23 -13.62 18.55 9.79
N GLN A 24 -12.53 17.91 10.20
CA GLN A 24 -11.35 17.76 9.33
C GLN A 24 -11.66 16.91 8.11
N PHE A 25 -12.42 15.85 8.25
CA PHE A 25 -12.92 15.05 7.13
C PHE A 25 -13.87 15.86 6.22
N ASP A 26 -14.78 16.64 6.77
CA ASP A 26 -15.75 17.46 6.02
C ASP A 26 -15.12 18.65 5.28
N GLN A 27 -14.01 19.21 5.76
CA GLN A 27 -13.29 20.28 5.05
C GLN A 27 -12.50 19.79 3.83
N ILE A 28 -12.19 18.52 3.81
CA ILE A 28 -11.58 17.85 2.65
C ILE A 28 -12.66 17.46 1.65
N ASP A 29 -13.90 17.36 2.10
CA ASP A 29 -15.02 16.76 1.38
C ASP A 29 -16.07 17.74 0.84
N LYS A 30 -15.71 18.95 0.50
CA LYS A 30 -16.58 19.73 -0.38
C LYS A 30 -16.75 19.11 -1.77
N GLY A 31 -15.92 18.11 -2.13
CA GLY A 31 -16.03 17.27 -3.31
C GLY A 31 -16.78 15.95 -3.12
N ILE A 32 -16.96 15.46 -1.87
CA ILE A 32 -17.40 14.09 -1.56
C ILE A 32 -18.76 14.06 -0.82
N LYS A 33 -19.65 14.98 -1.08
CA LYS A 33 -20.98 15.04 -0.43
C LYS A 33 -21.87 13.80 -0.57
N LYS A 34 -21.45 12.78 -1.33
CA LYS A 34 -22.19 11.51 -1.49
C LYS A 34 -21.76 10.38 -0.56
N VAL A 35 -20.58 10.46 0.05
CA VAL A 35 -20.03 9.37 0.86
C VAL A 35 -20.64 9.31 2.26
N THR A 36 -21.16 10.42 2.78
CA THR A 36 -21.77 10.50 4.12
C THR A 36 -23.02 9.60 4.28
N ARG A 37 -23.66 9.19 3.18
CA ARG A 37 -24.78 8.23 3.22
C ARG A 37 -24.37 6.78 3.40
N VAL A 38 -23.12 6.45 3.18
CA VAL A 38 -22.59 5.08 3.23
C VAL A 38 -21.99 4.73 4.59
N VAL A 39 -21.73 5.73 5.44
CA VAL A 39 -21.19 5.55 6.81
C VAL A 39 -22.11 4.71 7.71
N ASN A 40 -23.40 4.63 7.39
CA ASN A 40 -24.35 3.79 8.14
C ASN A 40 -24.36 2.29 7.74
N SER A 41 -23.57 1.89 6.76
CA SER A 41 -23.53 0.50 6.26
C SER A 41 -22.20 -0.22 6.46
N GLY A 42 -21.39 0.20 7.41
CA GLY A 42 -20.22 -0.57 7.83
C GLY A 42 -18.86 -0.10 7.29
N THR A 43 -17.84 -0.70 7.78
CA THR A 43 -16.40 -0.39 7.67
C THR A 43 -15.83 -0.14 6.27
N GLN A 44 -16.46 -0.59 5.21
CA GLN A 44 -15.96 -0.41 3.84
C GLN A 44 -16.02 1.04 3.33
N ALA A 45 -17.02 1.80 3.76
CA ALA A 45 -17.16 3.19 3.34
C ALA A 45 -16.11 4.11 3.97
N VAL A 46 -15.70 3.81 5.19
CA VAL A 46 -14.68 4.59 5.91
C VAL A 46 -13.31 4.47 5.24
N ALA A 47 -13.00 3.29 4.69
CA ALA A 47 -11.76 3.06 3.99
C ALA A 47 -11.63 3.92 2.72
N SER A 48 -12.70 4.00 1.94
CA SER A 48 -12.72 4.80 0.71
C SER A 48 -12.56 6.30 0.98
N VAL A 49 -13.06 6.77 2.13
CA VAL A 49 -12.97 8.18 2.54
C VAL A 49 -11.58 8.50 3.10
N GLY A 50 -11.00 7.62 3.90
CA GLY A 50 -9.67 7.82 4.47
C GLY A 50 -8.58 7.99 3.42
N MET A 51 -8.74 7.36 2.27
CA MET A 51 -7.79 7.45 1.15
C MET A 51 -7.71 8.82 0.49
N LEU A 52 -8.81 9.55 0.51
CA LEU A 52 -8.94 10.79 -0.27
C LEU A 52 -8.60 12.03 0.55
N VAL A 53 -8.35 11.85 1.83
CA VAL A 53 -8.49 12.92 2.81
C VAL A 53 -7.24 13.74 3.06
N ASN A 54 -6.06 13.28 2.68
CA ASN A 54 -4.83 14.03 2.90
C ASN A 54 -4.48 14.99 1.73
N THR A 55 -5.47 15.59 1.08
CA THR A 55 -5.23 16.69 0.17
C THR A 55 -5.09 17.98 0.97
N THR A 56 -3.89 18.52 1.02
CA THR A 56 -3.65 19.83 1.61
C THR A 56 -4.36 20.92 0.80
N LYS A 57 -4.72 22.01 1.45
CA LYS A 57 -5.56 23.13 0.98
C LYS A 57 -5.04 23.89 -0.26
N ARG A 58 -4.11 23.37 -1.02
CA ARG A 58 -3.57 24.06 -2.19
C ARG A 58 -4.13 23.46 -3.48
N THR A 59 -4.82 24.25 -4.24
CA THR A 59 -5.11 24.09 -5.67
C THR A 59 -6.16 23.05 -6.10
N SER A 60 -7.28 22.95 -5.41
CA SER A 60 -8.48 22.36 -6.04
C SER A 60 -8.98 23.18 -7.25
N ALA A 61 -8.57 24.42 -7.37
CA ALA A 61 -9.03 25.34 -8.44
C ALA A 61 -8.51 24.98 -9.84
N GLU A 62 -7.31 24.39 -9.94
CA GLU A 62 -6.74 24.02 -11.25
C GLU A 62 -7.21 22.64 -11.75
N PHE A 63 -7.61 21.76 -10.84
CA PHE A 63 -8.11 20.43 -11.18
C PHE A 63 -9.63 20.36 -11.38
N ASP A 64 -10.36 21.42 -11.07
CA ASP A 64 -11.83 21.47 -11.19
C ASP A 64 -12.31 21.63 -12.63
N LYS A 65 -11.38 21.62 -13.58
CA LYS A 65 -11.71 21.57 -15.01
C LYS A 65 -12.21 20.15 -15.32
N THR A 66 -13.44 20.06 -15.69
CA THR A 66 -14.25 18.86 -15.90
C THR A 66 -13.50 17.68 -16.53
N VAL A 67 -13.08 16.72 -15.74
CA VAL A 67 -12.54 15.45 -16.25
C VAL A 67 -13.69 14.50 -16.50
N VAL A 68 -13.82 14.03 -17.73
CA VAL A 68 -14.79 13.01 -18.12
C VAL A 68 -14.07 11.68 -18.19
N VAL A 69 -14.45 10.75 -17.32
CA VAL A 69 -14.01 9.35 -17.43
C VAL A 69 -15.06 8.58 -18.20
N ASP A 70 -14.67 8.00 -19.29
CA ASP A 70 -15.53 7.06 -20.00
C ASP A 70 -15.61 5.75 -19.21
N ASN A 71 -16.74 5.57 -18.53
CA ASN A 71 -17.14 4.25 -18.07
C ASN A 71 -17.96 3.65 -19.23
N SER A 72 -17.27 3.01 -20.18
CA SER A 72 -17.86 2.39 -21.37
C SER A 72 -18.94 1.34 -21.10
N GLU A 73 -19.36 1.15 -19.87
CA GLU A 73 -20.46 0.25 -19.47
C GLU A 73 -21.81 0.97 -19.28
N THR A 74 -21.85 2.31 -19.32
CA THR A 74 -23.12 3.04 -19.33
C THR A 74 -23.24 3.84 -20.62
N PRO A 75 -24.23 3.53 -21.48
CA PRO A 75 -24.51 4.40 -22.62
C PRO A 75 -24.82 5.81 -22.10
N PRO A 76 -24.33 6.86 -22.77
CA PRO A 76 -24.67 8.22 -22.42
C PRO A 76 -26.21 8.35 -22.36
N PRO A 77 -26.77 9.19 -21.46
CA PRO A 77 -28.22 9.41 -21.40
C PRO A 77 -28.73 9.74 -22.78
N ALA A 78 -29.84 9.08 -23.18
CA ALA A 78 -30.44 9.27 -24.47
C ALA A 78 -30.57 10.76 -24.81
N PRO A 79 -30.16 11.19 -25.99
CA PRO A 79 -30.24 12.60 -26.38
C PRO A 79 -31.68 13.09 -26.33
N PRO A 80 -31.93 14.33 -25.95
CA PRO A 80 -33.27 14.93 -26.00
C PRO A 80 -33.84 14.80 -27.42
N PRO A 81 -35.19 14.74 -27.58
CA PRO A 81 -35.84 14.44 -28.86
C PRO A 81 -35.33 15.35 -29.98
N LYS A 82 -34.89 14.72 -31.04
CA LYS A 82 -34.21 15.31 -32.20
C LYS A 82 -34.97 16.46 -32.80
N LYS A 83 -34.46 17.69 -32.67
CA LYS A 83 -34.43 18.57 -33.85
C LYS A 83 -33.41 17.97 -34.80
N GLU A 84 -33.72 17.81 -36.07
CA GLU A 84 -32.76 17.37 -37.10
C GLU A 84 -31.51 18.23 -37.03
N ILE A 85 -30.55 17.81 -36.25
CA ILE A 85 -29.22 18.38 -36.26
C ILE A 85 -28.48 17.55 -37.29
N THR A 86 -28.21 18.13 -38.45
CA THR A 86 -27.31 17.54 -39.43
C THR A 86 -25.98 17.31 -38.72
N GLU A 87 -25.68 16.03 -38.49
CA GLU A 87 -24.41 15.64 -37.87
C GLU A 87 -23.26 16.22 -38.68
N PRO A 88 -22.34 16.97 -38.05
CA PRO A 88 -21.21 17.50 -38.77
C PRO A 88 -20.37 16.34 -39.29
N LYS A 89 -20.30 16.18 -40.60
CA LYS A 89 -19.41 15.22 -41.25
C LYS A 89 -17.98 15.72 -41.17
N PHE A 90 -17.06 14.89 -40.67
CA PHE A 90 -15.64 15.20 -40.71
C PHE A 90 -15.18 15.28 -42.17
N LYS A 91 -14.76 16.47 -42.61
CA LYS A 91 -14.13 16.69 -43.90
C LYS A 91 -12.62 16.81 -43.72
N LYS A 92 -11.84 16.56 -44.78
CA LYS A 92 -10.38 16.79 -44.77
C LYS A 92 -10.09 18.22 -44.29
N GLY A 93 -9.37 18.32 -43.16
CA GLY A 93 -9.15 19.61 -42.47
C GLY A 93 -10.04 19.85 -41.24
N THR A 94 -11.00 18.98 -40.90
CA THR A 94 -11.96 19.13 -39.78
C THR A 94 -11.29 19.14 -38.42
N PHE A 95 -10.08 18.57 -38.31
CA PHE A 95 -9.28 18.65 -37.08
C PHE A 95 -8.91 20.07 -36.65
N THR A 96 -9.07 21.07 -37.51
CA THR A 96 -8.95 22.50 -37.15
C THR A 96 -10.07 22.99 -36.22
N ASN A 97 -11.16 22.21 -36.11
CA ASN A 97 -12.29 22.50 -35.23
C ASN A 97 -12.13 21.88 -33.82
N ILE A 98 -11.07 21.12 -33.58
CA ILE A 98 -10.74 20.55 -32.29
C ILE A 98 -9.32 20.97 -31.96
N ASP A 99 -9.16 21.70 -30.86
CA ASP A 99 -7.89 21.84 -30.19
C ASP A 99 -7.72 20.65 -29.22
N TRP A 100 -6.63 19.88 -29.36
CA TRP A 100 -6.43 18.67 -28.58
C TRP A 100 -4.97 18.43 -28.25
N GLU A 101 -4.76 17.86 -27.06
CA GLU A 101 -3.47 17.43 -26.59
C GLU A 101 -3.57 16.05 -25.92
N PRO A 102 -2.57 15.19 -26.08
CA PRO A 102 -2.39 14.04 -25.22
C PRO A 102 -2.24 14.49 -23.78
N VAL A 103 -2.84 13.72 -22.87
CA VAL A 103 -2.69 13.92 -21.44
C VAL A 103 -1.97 12.73 -20.85
N THR A 104 -0.88 13.00 -20.17
CA THR A 104 -0.14 12.03 -19.36
C THR A 104 -0.02 12.61 -17.95
N TYR A 105 -0.76 12.03 -17.00
CA TYR A 105 -0.63 12.44 -15.60
C TYR A 105 0.72 11.99 -15.03
N PHE A 106 1.00 12.34 -13.79
CA PHE A 106 2.23 12.00 -13.10
C PHE A 106 3.49 12.40 -13.88
N ASP A 107 3.46 13.57 -14.52
CA ASP A 107 4.57 14.10 -15.32
C ASP A 107 5.08 13.13 -16.39
N GLY A 108 4.17 12.42 -17.04
CA GLY A 108 4.51 11.42 -18.04
C GLY A 108 5.09 10.14 -17.47
N GLN A 109 4.82 9.81 -16.22
CA GLN A 109 5.26 8.57 -15.58
C GLN A 109 4.08 7.63 -15.34
N LEU A 110 4.32 6.34 -15.54
CA LEU A 110 3.37 5.27 -15.25
C LEU A 110 3.93 4.39 -14.15
N PHE A 111 3.13 4.13 -13.12
CA PHE A 111 3.51 3.32 -11.97
C PHE A 111 2.80 1.97 -11.99
N PRO A 112 3.48 0.87 -12.40
CA PRO A 112 2.88 -0.47 -12.42
C PRO A 112 2.25 -0.88 -11.10
N SER A 113 2.90 -0.56 -9.97
CA SER A 113 2.38 -0.84 -8.63
C SER A 113 1.01 -0.20 -8.40
N MET A 114 0.83 1.06 -8.80
CA MET A 114 -0.45 1.77 -8.70
C MET A 114 -1.49 1.18 -9.67
N ILE A 115 -1.13 0.98 -10.94
CA ILE A 115 -2.04 0.46 -11.95
C ILE A 115 -2.58 -0.91 -11.53
N ILE A 116 -1.72 -1.81 -11.08
CA ILE A 116 -2.10 -3.13 -10.61
C ILE A 116 -2.99 -3.03 -9.37
N SER A 117 -2.56 -2.28 -8.37
CA SER A 117 -3.22 -2.23 -7.08
C SER A 117 -4.60 -1.57 -7.11
N MET A 118 -4.82 -0.64 -8.05
CA MET A 118 -6.07 0.10 -8.20
C MET A 118 -7.00 -0.48 -9.28
N ALA A 119 -6.62 -1.55 -9.98
CA ALA A 119 -7.38 -2.10 -11.11
C ALA A 119 -8.83 -2.48 -10.75
N ASP A 120 -9.06 -3.00 -9.54
CA ASP A 120 -10.38 -3.42 -9.08
C ASP A 120 -11.10 -2.36 -8.23
N TYR A 121 -10.55 -1.14 -8.14
CA TYR A 121 -11.15 -0.09 -7.34
C TYR A 121 -12.51 0.34 -7.90
N LYS A 122 -13.56 0.11 -7.13
CA LYS A 122 -14.96 0.42 -7.48
C LYS A 122 -15.52 1.66 -6.75
N GLY A 123 -14.70 2.31 -5.94
CA GLY A 123 -15.12 3.49 -5.19
C GLY A 123 -15.44 4.69 -6.08
N ASP A 124 -16.05 5.71 -5.47
CA ASP A 124 -16.32 6.96 -6.17
C ASP A 124 -15.01 7.63 -6.61
N VAL A 125 -14.97 7.97 -7.88
CA VAL A 125 -13.86 8.68 -8.53
C VAL A 125 -14.16 10.19 -8.64
N GLY A 126 -14.83 10.75 -7.63
CA GLY A 126 -15.34 12.12 -7.63
C GLY A 126 -14.30 13.19 -7.92
N THR A 127 -13.03 12.97 -7.59
CA THR A 127 -11.97 13.94 -7.88
C THR A 127 -11.23 13.62 -9.17
N PRO A 128 -10.70 14.61 -9.90
CA PRO A 128 -9.86 14.42 -11.08
C PRO A 128 -8.65 13.53 -10.82
N SER A 129 -8.01 13.68 -9.67
CA SER A 129 -6.85 12.86 -9.28
C SER A 129 -7.20 11.39 -9.13
N MET A 130 -8.35 11.06 -8.52
CA MET A 130 -8.80 9.67 -8.40
C MET A 130 -9.20 9.09 -9.75
N LYS A 131 -9.76 9.88 -10.64
CA LYS A 131 -10.04 9.47 -12.02
C LYS A 131 -8.75 9.13 -12.76
N ALA A 132 -7.72 9.97 -12.64
CA ALA A 132 -6.41 9.72 -13.23
C ALA A 132 -5.76 8.45 -12.65
N ILE A 133 -5.82 8.22 -11.35
CA ILE A 133 -5.32 7.02 -10.68
C ILE A 133 -6.03 5.76 -11.22
N LYS A 134 -7.36 5.78 -11.29
CA LYS A 134 -8.16 4.67 -11.79
C LYS A 134 -7.95 4.41 -13.28
N SER A 135 -7.88 5.46 -14.10
CA SER A 135 -7.75 5.37 -15.57
C SER A 135 -6.32 5.13 -16.05
N SER A 136 -5.37 4.99 -15.11
CA SER A 136 -3.95 4.79 -15.44
C SER A 136 -3.31 5.96 -16.19
N ALA A 137 -3.83 7.15 -16.01
CA ALA A 137 -3.18 8.41 -16.32
C ALA A 137 -2.96 8.76 -17.81
N LEU A 138 -3.58 8.08 -18.74
CA LEU A 138 -3.48 8.38 -20.18
C LEU A 138 -4.82 8.86 -20.73
N GLY A 139 -4.83 9.92 -21.52
CA GLY A 139 -6.06 10.43 -22.09
C GLY A 139 -5.86 11.61 -23.04
N PHE A 140 -6.90 12.38 -23.19
CA PHE A 140 -6.95 13.54 -24.08
C PHE A 140 -7.47 14.77 -23.34
N ARG A 141 -6.91 15.90 -23.66
CA ARG A 141 -7.49 17.21 -23.43
C ARG A 141 -8.09 17.69 -24.73
N PHE A 142 -9.35 18.15 -24.70
CA PHE A 142 -10.05 18.61 -25.86
C PHE A 142 -10.68 19.97 -25.63
N ILE A 143 -10.71 20.80 -26.68
CA ILE A 143 -11.60 21.96 -26.81
C ILE A 143 -12.22 21.90 -28.22
N SER A 144 -13.53 21.64 -28.29
CA SER A 144 -14.24 21.67 -29.58
C SER A 144 -14.74 23.06 -29.89
N LYS A 145 -14.65 23.47 -31.15
CA LYS A 145 -15.24 24.70 -31.66
C LYS A 145 -16.72 24.57 -32.04
N ALA A 146 -17.25 23.34 -32.05
CA ALA A 146 -18.65 23.04 -32.37
C ALA A 146 -19.29 22.18 -31.27
N SER A 147 -20.61 22.37 -31.03
CA SER A 147 -21.40 21.51 -30.16
C SER A 147 -21.84 20.26 -30.92
N TYR A 148 -22.09 19.18 -30.17
CA TYR A 148 -22.50 17.85 -30.67
C TYR A 148 -21.58 17.29 -31.78
N MET A 149 -20.30 17.60 -31.68
CA MET A 149 -19.30 17.16 -32.65
C MET A 149 -18.73 15.79 -32.22
N PRO A 150 -18.91 14.72 -33.02
CA PRO A 150 -18.31 13.45 -32.77
C PRO A 150 -16.84 13.42 -33.17
N VAL A 151 -16.04 12.61 -32.50
CA VAL A 151 -14.68 12.31 -32.88
C VAL A 151 -14.38 10.84 -32.54
N LYS A 152 -13.69 10.15 -33.40
CA LYS A 152 -13.11 8.84 -33.10
C LYS A 152 -11.71 9.06 -32.58
N TRP A 153 -11.38 8.35 -31.53
CA TRP A 153 -10.09 8.41 -30.87
C TRP A 153 -9.44 7.03 -30.78
N GLU A 154 -8.13 7.00 -30.81
CA GLU A 154 -7.34 5.78 -30.53
C GLU A 154 -6.17 6.13 -29.61
N ILE A 155 -5.83 5.18 -28.73
CA ILE A 155 -4.58 5.18 -27.96
C ILE A 155 -3.89 3.84 -28.21
N GLU A 156 -2.60 3.85 -28.48
CA GLU A 156 -1.81 2.65 -28.76
C GLU A 156 -0.45 2.77 -28.08
N SER A 157 0.01 1.69 -27.48
CA SER A 157 1.41 1.56 -27.08
C SER A 157 2.22 1.05 -28.27
N ALA A 158 3.35 1.67 -28.53
CA ALA A 158 4.29 1.16 -29.53
C ALA A 158 4.82 -0.23 -29.12
N ASP A 159 4.97 -0.48 -27.82
CA ASP A 159 5.24 -1.81 -27.27
C ASP A 159 3.92 -2.45 -26.81
N LYS A 160 3.43 -3.39 -27.62
CA LYS A 160 2.18 -4.12 -27.38
C LYS A 160 2.23 -5.09 -26.20
N ALA A 161 3.39 -5.29 -25.58
CA ALA A 161 3.50 -6.13 -24.41
C ALA A 161 2.64 -5.61 -23.24
N TYR A 162 2.39 -4.29 -23.16
CA TYR A 162 1.68 -3.66 -22.03
C TYR A 162 0.20 -3.45 -22.27
N PHE A 163 -0.21 -3.07 -23.45
CA PHE A 163 -1.61 -3.05 -23.89
C PHE A 163 -1.72 -2.94 -25.41
N ASP A 164 -2.80 -3.46 -25.95
CA ASP A 164 -3.15 -3.32 -27.35
C ASP A 164 -3.80 -1.96 -27.64
N LYS A 165 -3.95 -1.66 -28.95
CA LYS A 165 -4.67 -0.48 -29.39
C LYS A 165 -6.10 -0.48 -28.85
N ILE A 166 -6.50 0.63 -28.27
CA ILE A 166 -7.87 0.91 -27.86
C ILE A 166 -8.42 2.11 -28.65
N GLY A 167 -9.71 2.20 -28.74
CA GLY A 167 -10.36 3.33 -29.42
C GLY A 167 -11.87 3.33 -29.19
N GLY A 168 -12.49 4.41 -29.58
CA GLY A 168 -13.93 4.60 -29.45
C GLY A 168 -14.39 5.94 -29.99
N ASP A 169 -15.64 6.24 -29.75
CA ASP A 169 -16.27 7.50 -30.16
C ASP A 169 -16.40 8.43 -28.95
N TYR A 170 -16.24 9.71 -29.18
CA TYR A 170 -16.49 10.76 -28.19
C TYR A 170 -17.29 11.89 -28.85
N THR A 171 -18.37 12.36 -28.21
CA THR A 171 -19.19 13.44 -28.75
C THR A 171 -19.14 14.65 -27.81
N PHE A 172 -18.70 15.79 -28.33
CA PHE A 172 -18.72 17.05 -27.61
C PHE A 172 -20.16 17.55 -27.49
N GLN A 173 -20.63 17.73 -26.27
CA GLN A 173 -21.98 18.24 -26.00
C GLN A 173 -22.05 19.78 -26.23
N GLN A 174 -20.96 20.47 -25.96
CA GLN A 174 -20.88 21.94 -25.99
C GLN A 174 -19.56 22.41 -26.60
N SER A 175 -19.63 23.49 -27.39
CA SER A 175 -18.43 24.15 -27.93
C SER A 175 -17.71 24.99 -26.88
N GLY A 176 -16.42 25.21 -27.09
CA GLY A 176 -15.59 26.12 -26.30
C GLY A 176 -15.24 25.63 -24.89
N GLN A 177 -15.76 24.47 -24.46
CA GLN A 177 -15.44 23.93 -23.17
C GLN A 177 -14.24 23.00 -23.25
N GLU A 178 -13.30 23.21 -22.34
CA GLU A 178 -12.20 22.29 -22.12
C GLU A 178 -12.71 21.01 -21.46
N ARG A 179 -12.29 19.87 -21.99
CA ARG A 179 -12.67 18.53 -21.52
C ARG A 179 -11.43 17.65 -21.41
N TYR A 180 -11.38 16.87 -20.34
CA TYR A 180 -10.39 15.82 -20.14
C TYR A 180 -11.10 14.48 -20.25
N PHE A 181 -10.66 13.66 -21.19
CA PHE A 181 -11.18 12.34 -21.44
C PHE A 181 -10.12 11.30 -21.10
N MET A 182 -10.43 10.41 -20.17
CA MET A 182 -9.52 9.41 -19.63
C MET A 182 -10.17 8.02 -19.81
N PRO A 183 -9.86 7.31 -20.91
CA PRO A 183 -10.39 5.96 -21.13
C PRO A 183 -9.74 4.93 -20.19
N ASN A 184 -10.46 3.85 -19.96
CA ASN A 184 -9.86 2.69 -19.31
C ASN A 184 -8.87 2.01 -20.24
N ILE A 185 -7.64 1.80 -19.79
CA ILE A 185 -6.62 1.08 -20.52
C ILE A 185 -6.65 -0.39 -20.08
N PRO A 186 -6.84 -1.35 -20.99
CA PRO A 186 -6.80 -2.79 -20.67
C PRO A 186 -5.35 -3.26 -20.51
N TRP A 187 -4.71 -2.86 -19.42
CA TRP A 187 -3.33 -3.17 -19.16
C TRP A 187 -3.07 -4.67 -19.05
N ASN A 188 -1.99 -5.14 -19.66
CA ASN A 188 -1.45 -6.47 -19.38
C ASN A 188 -0.82 -6.49 -17.98
N MET A 189 -1.61 -6.88 -16.99
CA MET A 189 -1.19 -6.90 -15.58
C MET A 189 0.02 -7.80 -15.34
N SER A 190 0.14 -8.90 -16.10
CA SER A 190 1.29 -9.81 -16.00
C SER A 190 2.58 -9.16 -16.51
N ALA A 191 2.51 -8.37 -17.58
CA ALA A 191 3.67 -7.63 -18.07
C ALA A 191 4.08 -6.53 -17.08
N LEU A 192 3.10 -5.78 -16.54
CA LEU A 192 3.34 -4.76 -15.53
C LEU A 192 3.96 -5.34 -14.25
N ALA A 193 3.50 -6.51 -13.79
CA ALA A 193 4.03 -7.18 -12.60
C ALA A 193 5.50 -7.61 -12.76
N LYS A 194 5.92 -7.88 -13.99
CA LYS A 194 7.30 -8.28 -14.32
C LYS A 194 8.23 -7.09 -14.59
N GLN A 195 7.72 -5.88 -14.63
CA GLN A 195 8.49 -4.68 -14.90
C GLN A 195 9.41 -4.34 -13.72
N SER A 196 10.62 -4.84 -13.72
CA SER A 196 11.58 -4.70 -12.62
C SER A 196 12.48 -3.46 -12.72
N SER A 197 12.53 -2.81 -13.90
CA SER A 197 13.33 -1.59 -14.14
C SER A 197 12.51 -0.57 -14.92
N SER A 198 12.87 0.71 -14.85
CA SER A 198 12.17 1.73 -15.63
C SER A 198 12.53 1.64 -17.12
N THR A 199 11.55 1.86 -17.98
CA THR A 199 11.72 1.91 -19.46
C THR A 199 10.85 3.02 -20.06
N THR A 200 11.23 3.51 -21.24
CA THR A 200 10.42 4.50 -21.95
C THR A 200 9.49 3.81 -22.93
N LEU A 201 8.20 4.10 -22.84
CA LEU A 201 7.19 3.69 -23.80
C LEU A 201 6.82 4.89 -24.68
N ASN A 202 6.64 4.68 -25.99
CA ASN A 202 6.02 5.66 -26.84
C ASN A 202 4.53 5.34 -26.96
N ILE A 203 3.70 6.29 -26.50
CA ILE A 203 2.25 6.18 -26.59
C ILE A 203 1.78 7.05 -27.73
N ILE A 204 1.01 6.46 -28.63
CA ILE A 204 0.49 7.09 -29.82
C ILE A 204 -0.98 7.42 -29.58
N PHE A 205 -1.34 8.69 -29.66
CA PHE A 205 -2.70 9.19 -29.56
C PHE A 205 -3.16 9.60 -30.95
N ARG A 206 -4.37 9.20 -31.35
CA ARG A 206 -4.94 9.51 -32.66
C ARG A 206 -6.35 10.06 -32.55
N LEU A 207 -6.66 11.02 -33.42
CA LEU A 207 -8.02 11.37 -33.77
C LEU A 207 -8.28 10.96 -35.22
N ILE A 208 -9.50 10.49 -35.49
CA ILE A 208 -9.90 9.94 -36.77
C ILE A 208 -11.21 10.59 -37.17
N ASP A 209 -11.30 11.07 -38.43
CA ASP A 209 -12.53 11.59 -39.00
C ASP A 209 -13.38 10.47 -39.66
N ASP A 210 -14.57 10.85 -40.17
CA ASP A 210 -15.49 9.92 -40.83
C ASP A 210 -14.94 9.37 -42.16
N ASP A 211 -14.01 10.09 -42.80
CA ASP A 211 -13.33 9.64 -44.03
C ASP A 211 -12.12 8.74 -43.73
N GLY A 212 -11.81 8.50 -42.46
CA GLY A 212 -10.68 7.67 -42.02
C GLY A 212 -9.34 8.43 -42.02
N ASN A 213 -9.31 9.75 -42.23
CA ASN A 213 -8.08 10.52 -42.05
C ASN A 213 -7.70 10.58 -40.59
N LYS A 214 -6.39 10.50 -40.33
CA LYS A 214 -5.85 10.45 -38.97
C LYS A 214 -4.92 11.61 -38.71
N VAL A 215 -5.01 12.18 -37.52
CA VAL A 215 -3.96 13.00 -36.93
C VAL A 215 -3.44 12.32 -35.69
N GLU A 216 -2.14 12.32 -35.51
CA GLU A 216 -1.52 11.61 -34.39
C GLU A 216 -0.46 12.47 -33.68
N LYS A 217 -0.30 12.18 -32.39
CA LYS A 217 0.79 12.70 -31.57
C LYS A 217 1.39 11.54 -30.79
N SER A 218 2.70 11.40 -30.83
CA SER A 218 3.44 10.40 -30.05
C SER A 218 4.08 11.07 -28.84
N VAL A 219 3.87 10.46 -27.66
CA VAL A 219 4.38 10.99 -26.40
C VAL A 219 5.20 9.91 -25.71
N PRO A 220 6.47 10.19 -25.39
CA PRO A 220 7.25 9.30 -24.57
C PRO A 220 6.75 9.38 -23.12
N VAL A 221 6.50 8.22 -22.50
CA VAL A 221 6.15 8.09 -21.09
C VAL A 221 7.13 7.14 -20.39
N LEU A 222 7.50 7.45 -19.17
CA LEU A 222 8.39 6.61 -18.37
C LEU A 222 7.56 5.57 -17.62
N LEU A 223 7.60 4.31 -18.06
CA LEU A 223 7.08 3.20 -17.30
C LEU A 223 8.08 2.86 -16.20
N ARG A 224 7.67 3.04 -14.95
CA ARG A 224 8.50 2.82 -13.77
C ARG A 224 8.60 1.32 -13.44
N SER A 225 9.49 0.97 -12.53
CA SER A 225 9.55 -0.37 -11.96
C SER A 225 8.29 -0.68 -11.14
N VAL A 226 7.86 -1.94 -11.09
CA VAL A 226 6.79 -2.39 -10.19
C VAL A 226 7.15 -2.17 -8.72
N ASN A 227 8.43 -2.08 -8.41
CA ASN A 227 8.94 -1.76 -7.08
C ASN A 227 8.83 -0.27 -6.72
N ASP A 228 8.56 0.59 -7.69
CA ASP A 228 8.39 2.03 -7.43
C ASP A 228 6.94 2.30 -6.99
N CYS A 229 6.78 2.68 -5.74
CA CYS A 229 5.51 3.12 -5.17
C CYS A 229 5.43 4.63 -5.20
N ILE A 230 4.46 5.19 -5.89
CA ILE A 230 4.19 6.63 -5.84
C ILE A 230 3.69 7.01 -4.45
N ARG A 231 4.26 8.06 -3.87
CA ARG A 231 3.95 8.53 -2.51
C ARG A 231 3.02 9.73 -2.50
N PHE A 232 3.24 10.62 -3.44
CA PHE A 232 2.41 11.80 -3.64
C PHE A 232 2.53 12.28 -5.09
N TYR A 233 1.50 12.98 -5.53
CA TYR A 233 1.51 13.73 -6.77
C TYR A 233 0.89 15.10 -6.52
N LYS A 234 1.68 16.16 -6.67
CA LYS A 234 1.32 17.50 -6.23
C LYS A 234 0.87 17.45 -4.76
N ASP A 235 -0.34 17.92 -4.48
CA ASP A 235 -0.91 17.93 -3.12
C ASP A 235 -1.65 16.61 -2.75
N VAL A 236 -1.65 15.61 -3.64
CA VAL A 236 -2.37 14.35 -3.41
C VAL A 236 -1.46 13.35 -2.70
N ASP A 237 -1.83 12.92 -1.51
CA ASP A 237 -1.17 11.85 -0.79
C ASP A 237 -1.59 10.48 -1.34
N LEU A 238 -0.61 9.69 -1.76
CA LEU A 238 -0.79 8.36 -2.33
C LEU A 238 -0.11 7.26 -1.51
N ARG A 239 0.38 7.58 -0.30
CA ARG A 239 1.11 6.63 0.56
C ARG A 239 0.29 5.42 0.99
N PHE A 240 -1.04 5.49 0.93
CA PHE A 240 -1.91 4.33 1.13
C PHE A 240 -1.59 3.16 0.19
N LEU A 241 -0.99 3.44 -0.98
CA LEU A 241 -0.55 2.43 -1.93
C LEU A 241 0.56 1.51 -1.39
N TYR A 242 1.22 1.87 -0.30
CA TYR A 242 2.15 0.96 0.39
C TYR A 242 1.47 -0.35 0.81
N ALA A 243 0.15 -0.30 1.09
CA ALA A 243 -0.62 -1.50 1.40
C ALA A 243 -0.66 -2.53 0.25
N ALA A 244 -0.37 -2.12 -0.99
CA ALA A 244 -0.29 -3.04 -2.14
C ALA A 244 0.90 -4.01 -2.06
N PHE A 245 1.95 -3.62 -1.35
CA PHE A 245 3.15 -4.45 -1.17
C PHE A 245 2.99 -5.52 -0.09
N ILE A 246 1.88 -5.51 0.65
CA ILE A 246 1.58 -6.52 1.68
C ILE A 246 1.01 -7.77 0.99
N GLN A 247 1.76 -8.86 1.04
CA GLN A 247 1.51 -10.11 0.30
C GLN A 247 1.24 -11.29 1.25
N GLU A 248 0.13 -11.21 1.98
CA GLU A 248 -0.24 -12.17 3.03
C GLU A 248 -0.48 -13.61 2.57
N GLN A 249 -0.62 -13.83 1.26
CA GLN A 249 -0.84 -15.16 0.67
C GLN A 249 0.43 -15.75 0.05
N HIS A 250 1.59 -15.14 0.28
CA HIS A 250 2.83 -15.61 -0.30
C HIS A 250 3.23 -16.99 0.28
N PRO A 251 3.58 -18.01 -0.56
CA PRO A 251 3.84 -19.39 -0.09
C PRO A 251 4.97 -19.52 0.94
N GLU A 252 5.96 -18.62 0.91
CA GLU A 252 7.05 -18.63 1.89
C GLU A 252 6.58 -18.31 3.32
N ILE A 253 5.43 -17.66 3.48
CA ILE A 253 4.88 -17.34 4.80
C ILE A 253 4.57 -18.61 5.57
N ASP A 254 3.98 -19.62 4.93
CA ASP A 254 3.68 -20.90 5.58
C ASP A 254 4.95 -21.57 6.12
N LYS A 255 6.06 -21.51 5.38
CA LYS A 255 7.35 -22.03 5.83
C LYS A 255 7.89 -21.25 7.02
N ILE A 256 7.80 -19.91 6.99
CA ILE A 256 8.21 -19.04 8.10
C ILE A 256 7.40 -19.38 9.36
N LEU A 257 6.10 -19.60 9.23
CA LEU A 257 5.23 -19.94 10.35
C LEU A 257 5.53 -21.34 10.90
N GLN A 258 5.84 -22.31 10.04
CA GLN A 258 6.32 -23.64 10.48
C GLN A 258 7.65 -23.54 11.22
N GLU A 259 8.60 -22.74 10.75
CA GLU A 259 9.86 -22.47 11.44
C GLU A 259 9.62 -21.77 12.78
N ALA A 260 8.65 -20.85 12.87
CA ALA A 260 8.29 -20.18 14.12
C ALA A 260 7.80 -21.20 15.18
N LEU A 261 6.98 -22.16 14.80
CA LEU A 261 6.57 -23.27 15.67
C LEU A 261 7.76 -24.15 16.08
N ALA A 262 8.69 -24.43 15.14
CA ALA A 262 9.88 -25.22 15.42
C ALA A 262 10.84 -24.57 16.44
N THR A 263 10.75 -23.25 16.65
CA THR A 263 11.52 -22.56 17.70
C THR A 263 11.16 -22.98 19.12
N LYS A 264 9.98 -23.59 19.30
CA LYS A 264 9.39 -23.95 20.61
C LYS A 264 9.20 -22.71 21.53
N THR A 265 9.11 -21.54 20.98
CA THR A 265 8.79 -20.30 21.70
C THR A 265 7.28 -20.13 21.85
N ILE A 266 6.53 -20.69 20.91
CA ILE A 266 5.07 -20.74 20.84
C ILE A 266 4.61 -22.16 20.56
N GLU A 267 3.40 -22.50 21.00
CA GLU A 267 2.80 -23.83 20.81
C GLU A 267 1.94 -23.89 19.54
N ALA A 268 1.35 -22.75 19.15
CA ALA A 268 0.47 -22.65 18.00
C ALA A 268 0.47 -21.24 17.40
N ILE A 269 0.04 -21.13 16.16
CA ILE A 269 -0.29 -19.85 15.51
C ILE A 269 -1.80 -19.64 15.68
N THR A 270 -2.19 -18.75 16.58
CA THR A 270 -3.59 -18.55 17.00
C THR A 270 -4.10 -17.12 16.73
N GLY A 271 -3.25 -16.24 16.21
CA GLY A 271 -3.57 -14.84 16.07
C GLY A 271 -3.95 -14.23 17.43
N TYR A 272 -5.20 -13.81 17.59
CA TYR A 272 -5.70 -13.18 18.83
C TYR A 272 -6.37 -14.11 19.82
N GLN A 273 -6.55 -15.41 19.51
CA GLN A 273 -7.41 -16.30 20.29
C GLN A 273 -6.95 -16.49 21.74
N TRP A 274 -5.65 -16.49 21.99
CA TRP A 274 -5.06 -16.72 23.32
C TRP A 274 -4.64 -15.43 24.04
N GLY A 275 -5.05 -14.29 23.52
CA GLY A 275 -4.89 -12.98 24.15
C GLY A 275 -3.61 -12.23 23.75
N PRO A 276 -3.42 -11.02 24.30
CA PRO A 276 -2.38 -10.10 23.86
C PRO A 276 -0.95 -10.60 24.05
N ASP A 277 -0.68 -11.24 25.18
CA ASP A 277 0.67 -11.76 25.51
C ASP A 277 1.08 -12.86 24.54
N GLU A 278 0.15 -13.73 24.17
CA GLU A 278 0.41 -14.79 23.21
C GLU A 278 0.55 -14.24 21.78
N THR A 279 -0.23 -13.21 21.43
CA THR A 279 -0.05 -12.47 20.17
C THR A 279 1.37 -11.91 20.09
N GLN A 280 1.86 -11.28 21.16
CA GLN A 280 3.23 -10.74 21.18
C GLN A 280 4.30 -11.85 21.06
N LYS A 281 4.11 -13.01 21.70
CA LYS A 281 5.03 -14.16 21.54
C LYS A 281 5.05 -14.67 20.11
N GLN A 282 3.92 -14.74 19.43
CA GLN A 282 3.85 -15.14 18.04
C GLN A 282 4.64 -14.16 17.14
N VAL A 283 4.51 -12.85 17.36
CA VAL A 283 5.30 -11.83 16.64
C VAL A 283 6.80 -12.00 16.93
N ALA A 284 7.18 -12.24 18.18
CA ALA A 284 8.57 -12.50 18.57
C ALA A 284 9.13 -13.78 17.95
N ALA A 285 8.31 -14.84 17.79
CA ALA A 285 8.72 -16.07 17.12
C ALA A 285 9.00 -15.84 15.62
N VAL A 286 8.14 -15.07 14.94
CA VAL A 286 8.37 -14.65 13.54
C VAL A 286 9.63 -13.79 13.42
N TRP A 287 9.82 -12.82 14.32
CA TRP A 287 11.02 -11.99 14.38
C TRP A 287 12.29 -12.86 14.47
N ARG A 288 12.29 -13.83 15.34
CA ARG A 288 13.40 -14.77 15.49
C ARG A 288 13.68 -15.56 14.20
N VAL A 289 12.65 -16.07 13.54
CA VAL A 289 12.82 -16.83 12.29
C VAL A 289 13.47 -15.95 11.21
N LEU A 290 13.02 -14.73 11.04
CA LEU A 290 13.61 -13.81 10.05
C LEU A 290 15.08 -13.51 10.40
N HIS A 291 15.39 -13.32 11.67
CA HIS A 291 16.78 -13.17 12.12
C HIS A 291 17.61 -14.43 11.86
N ASP A 292 17.11 -15.63 12.25
CA ASP A 292 17.78 -16.91 12.02
C ASP A 292 17.98 -17.21 10.53
N ARG A 293 17.12 -16.70 9.64
CA ARG A 293 17.29 -16.73 8.18
C ARG A 293 18.37 -15.77 7.67
N GLY A 294 18.95 -14.96 8.54
CA GLY A 294 20.01 -14.02 8.22
C GLY A 294 19.54 -12.73 7.57
N PHE A 295 18.31 -12.31 7.87
CA PHE A 295 17.81 -11.00 7.43
C PHE A 295 18.72 -9.87 7.91
N LYS A 296 19.10 -8.96 6.99
CA LYS A 296 20.00 -7.84 7.29
C LYS A 296 19.39 -6.55 6.78
N TYR A 297 19.63 -5.50 7.54
CA TYR A 297 19.34 -4.16 7.08
C TYR A 297 20.25 -3.78 5.91
N SER A 298 19.66 -3.29 4.82
CA SER A 298 20.37 -2.80 3.65
C SER A 298 19.75 -1.50 3.20
N SER A 299 20.44 -0.39 3.44
CA SER A 299 20.01 0.94 3.00
C SER A 299 20.28 1.21 1.51
N ILE A 300 20.77 0.23 0.76
CA ILE A 300 20.98 0.38 -0.67
C ILE A 300 19.61 0.54 -1.34
N ALA A 301 19.15 1.77 -1.38
CA ALA A 301 18.09 2.21 -2.25
C ALA A 301 18.69 2.30 -3.66
N THR A 302 18.59 1.21 -4.41
CA THR A 302 18.89 1.28 -5.83
C THR A 302 17.84 2.19 -6.47
N GLY A 303 18.20 3.45 -6.69
CA GLY A 303 17.44 4.36 -7.52
C GLY A 303 16.19 4.98 -6.90
N ALA A 304 16.22 5.36 -5.61
CA ALA A 304 15.35 6.43 -5.16
C ALA A 304 15.75 7.69 -5.96
N GLN A 305 15.20 7.83 -7.15
CA GLN A 305 15.13 9.14 -7.77
C GLN A 305 14.26 9.94 -6.81
N GLU A 306 14.90 10.87 -6.10
CA GLU A 306 14.16 11.95 -5.47
C GLU A 306 13.24 12.50 -6.54
N GLY A 307 11.93 12.39 -6.30
CA GLY A 307 10.95 12.87 -7.24
C GLY A 307 11.16 14.34 -7.52
N THR A 308 10.53 14.83 -8.55
CA THR A 308 10.40 16.29 -8.76
C THR A 308 9.66 16.88 -7.55
N ALA A 309 9.64 18.21 -7.40
CA ALA A 309 8.87 18.87 -6.35
C ALA A 309 7.38 18.48 -6.38
N GLU A 310 6.90 17.97 -7.53
CA GLU A 310 5.48 17.63 -7.76
C GLU A 310 5.17 16.12 -7.60
N ILE A 311 6.17 15.23 -7.71
CA ILE A 311 5.97 13.78 -7.64
C ILE A 311 7.05 13.13 -6.79
N GLY A 312 6.66 12.34 -5.83
CA GLY A 312 7.55 11.54 -5.02
C GLY A 312 7.24 10.05 -5.13
N SER A 313 8.28 9.24 -5.20
CA SER A 313 8.16 7.79 -5.18
C SER A 313 9.13 7.19 -4.17
N GLN A 314 8.83 5.97 -3.75
CA GLN A 314 9.65 5.15 -2.87
C GLN A 314 9.83 3.78 -3.51
N GLN A 315 11.06 3.34 -3.63
CA GLN A 315 11.31 1.96 -4.01
C GLN A 315 11.08 1.04 -2.82
N ILE A 316 10.25 0.01 -3.03
CA ILE A 316 9.90 -1.00 -2.04
C ILE A 316 10.14 -2.38 -2.65
N ARG A 317 10.94 -3.21 -2.01
CA ARG A 317 11.10 -4.60 -2.43
C ARG A 317 9.80 -5.36 -2.22
N THR A 318 9.42 -6.19 -3.20
CA THR A 318 8.34 -7.17 -2.97
C THR A 318 8.76 -8.15 -1.89
N PHE A 319 7.78 -8.78 -1.25
CA PHE A 319 8.01 -9.81 -0.23
C PHE A 319 8.97 -10.91 -0.75
N ASP A 320 8.72 -11.42 -1.97
CA ASP A 320 9.55 -12.43 -2.62
C ASP A 320 11.02 -11.98 -2.73
N ASN A 321 11.24 -10.75 -3.17
CA ASN A 321 12.59 -10.21 -3.36
C ASN A 321 13.33 -10.02 -2.04
N ALA A 322 12.63 -9.52 -1.01
CA ALA A 322 13.20 -9.34 0.33
C ALA A 322 13.57 -10.69 0.98
N ILE A 323 12.69 -11.70 0.87
CA ILE A 323 12.93 -13.04 1.41
C ILE A 323 14.06 -13.77 0.66
N LYS A 324 14.11 -13.70 -0.67
CA LYS A 324 15.17 -14.34 -1.47
C LYS A 324 16.55 -13.77 -1.21
N THR A 325 16.63 -12.46 -0.97
CA THR A 325 17.90 -11.78 -0.75
C THR A 325 18.28 -11.68 0.73
N ASN A 326 17.36 -11.95 1.65
CA ASN A 326 17.47 -11.70 3.08
C ASN A 326 17.92 -10.26 3.39
N GLN A 327 17.44 -9.30 2.60
CA GLN A 327 17.78 -7.89 2.73
C GLN A 327 16.52 -7.02 2.75
N ALA A 328 16.50 -6.07 3.66
CA ALA A 328 15.41 -5.12 3.79
C ALA A 328 15.94 -3.75 4.21
N ASN A 329 15.41 -2.69 3.62
CA ASN A 329 15.49 -1.36 4.21
C ASN A 329 14.35 -1.17 5.25
N CYS A 330 14.18 0.04 5.77
CA CYS A 330 13.17 0.29 6.81
C CYS A 330 11.74 -0.08 6.33
N ILE A 331 11.33 0.34 5.14
CA ILE A 331 9.97 0.05 4.62
C ILE A 331 9.84 -1.40 4.15
N ASP A 332 10.88 -2.00 3.59
CA ASP A 332 10.85 -3.41 3.18
C ASP A 332 10.64 -4.33 4.39
N GLY A 333 11.34 -4.08 5.51
CA GLY A 333 11.16 -4.83 6.76
C GLY A 333 9.75 -4.72 7.32
N VAL A 334 9.16 -3.53 7.23
CA VAL A 334 7.75 -3.31 7.61
C VAL A 334 6.82 -4.13 6.73
N VAL A 335 7.01 -4.10 5.40
CA VAL A 335 6.19 -4.84 4.43
C VAL A 335 6.28 -6.35 4.66
N VAL A 336 7.49 -6.88 4.89
CA VAL A 336 7.69 -8.31 5.17
C VAL A 336 6.94 -8.73 6.43
N LEU A 337 7.18 -8.04 7.54
CA LEU A 337 6.52 -8.37 8.80
C LEU A 337 5.00 -8.18 8.72
N ALA A 338 4.51 -7.07 8.15
CA ALA A 338 3.08 -6.84 7.98
C ALA A 338 2.40 -7.92 7.14
N SER A 339 3.08 -8.45 6.11
CA SER A 339 2.58 -9.57 5.29
C SER A 339 2.38 -10.84 6.13
N ILE A 340 3.38 -11.19 6.93
CA ILE A 340 3.33 -12.38 7.80
C ILE A 340 2.27 -12.19 8.88
N LEU A 341 2.23 -11.03 9.55
CA LEU A 341 1.25 -10.75 10.59
C LEU A 341 -0.19 -10.79 10.06
N ARG A 342 -0.41 -10.25 8.85
CA ARG A 342 -1.71 -10.28 8.21
C ARG A 342 -2.15 -11.71 7.87
N SER A 343 -1.25 -12.58 7.44
CA SER A 343 -1.52 -14.01 7.24
C SER A 343 -1.95 -14.71 8.53
N MET A 344 -1.40 -14.28 9.68
CA MET A 344 -1.79 -14.76 11.01
C MET A 344 -3.08 -14.14 11.54
N GLY A 345 -3.72 -13.23 10.80
CA GLY A 345 -4.89 -12.47 11.23
C GLY A 345 -4.57 -11.33 12.22
N ILE A 346 -3.31 -10.96 12.37
CA ILE A 346 -2.87 -9.87 13.24
C ILE A 346 -2.86 -8.57 12.45
N ARG A 347 -3.59 -7.57 12.95
CA ARG A 347 -3.66 -6.24 12.35
C ARG A 347 -2.35 -5.49 12.53
N SER A 348 -1.98 -4.72 11.51
CA SER A 348 -0.77 -3.90 11.53
C SER A 348 -1.00 -2.53 10.88
N THR A 349 -0.12 -1.60 11.17
CA THR A 349 -0.04 -0.27 10.58
C THR A 349 1.40 0.04 10.19
N ILE A 350 1.58 0.71 9.07
CA ILE A 350 2.88 1.24 8.66
C ILE A 350 3.02 2.62 9.28
N ILE A 351 4.05 2.82 10.06
CA ILE A 351 4.37 4.12 10.66
C ILE A 351 5.45 4.79 9.83
N LEU A 352 5.13 5.97 9.32
CA LEU A 352 6.06 6.79 8.57
C LEU A 352 6.43 8.03 9.41
N VAL A 353 7.72 8.27 9.50
CA VAL A 353 8.29 9.50 10.09
C VAL A 353 9.32 10.07 9.10
N PRO A 354 9.86 11.28 9.28
CA PRO A 354 10.84 11.84 8.37
C PRO A 354 11.98 10.87 8.06
N ARG A 355 12.06 10.45 6.79
CA ARG A 355 13.08 9.54 6.23
C ARG A 355 13.16 8.15 6.86
N HIS A 356 12.11 7.71 7.57
CA HIS A 356 12.11 6.41 8.21
C HIS A 356 10.71 5.78 8.25
N ALA A 357 10.68 4.44 8.36
CA ALA A 357 9.46 3.66 8.54
C ALA A 357 9.70 2.55 9.56
N PHE A 358 8.69 2.25 10.37
CA PHE A 358 8.67 1.12 11.29
C PHE A 358 7.26 0.55 11.42
N LEU A 359 7.14 -0.63 12.02
CA LEU A 359 5.88 -1.36 12.10
C LEU A 359 5.13 -1.00 13.38
N GLY A 360 3.82 -0.75 13.27
CA GLY A 360 2.89 -0.89 14.38
C GLY A 360 2.08 -2.18 14.22
N TYR A 361 1.90 -2.96 15.28
CA TYR A 361 0.96 -4.07 15.27
C TYR A 361 0.03 -4.02 16.49
N TYR A 362 -1.17 -4.55 16.33
CA TYR A 362 -2.17 -4.53 17.40
C TYR A 362 -2.11 -5.84 18.17
N PRO A 363 -1.87 -5.82 19.50
CA PRO A 363 -1.80 -7.04 20.30
C PRO A 363 -3.18 -7.68 20.53
N SER A 364 -4.27 -6.97 20.20
CA SER A 364 -5.65 -7.46 20.30
C SER A 364 -6.51 -6.85 19.19
N ASN A 365 -7.56 -7.55 18.79
CA ASN A 365 -8.57 -7.04 17.84
C ASN A 365 -9.70 -6.23 18.50
N LYS A 366 -9.65 -6.02 19.83
CA LYS A 366 -10.66 -5.24 20.54
C LYS A 366 -10.64 -3.78 20.09
N PRO A 367 -11.82 -3.13 19.95
CA PRO A 367 -11.88 -1.70 19.66
C PRO A 367 -11.08 -0.88 20.69
N GLY A 368 -10.39 0.15 20.24
CA GLY A 368 -9.58 1.03 21.09
C GLY A 368 -8.20 0.46 21.48
N THR A 369 -7.86 -0.77 21.05
CA THR A 369 -6.49 -1.28 21.24
C THR A 369 -5.50 -0.36 20.52
N LYS A 370 -4.46 0.09 21.23
CA LYS A 370 -3.34 0.84 20.63
C LYS A 370 -2.33 -0.10 20.00
N PRO A 371 -1.67 0.31 18.93
CA PRO A 371 -0.59 -0.46 18.35
C PRO A 371 0.64 -0.49 19.27
N VAL A 372 1.41 -1.55 19.17
CA VAL A 372 2.75 -1.68 19.72
C VAL A 372 3.73 -1.47 18.58
N PHE A 373 4.76 -0.65 18.78
CA PHE A 373 5.67 -0.24 17.73
C PHE A 373 6.93 -1.08 17.72
N LEU A 374 7.36 -1.51 16.53
CA LEU A 374 8.50 -2.42 16.32
C LEU A 374 9.47 -1.81 15.31
N GLU A 375 10.70 -1.56 15.73
CA GLU A 375 11.77 -1.08 14.88
C GLU A 375 12.36 -2.21 14.03
N THR A 376 11.95 -2.27 12.76
CA THR A 376 12.27 -3.39 11.88
C THR A 376 13.73 -3.41 11.40
N THR A 377 14.42 -2.29 11.44
CA THR A 377 15.83 -2.20 11.04
C THR A 377 16.77 -2.94 11.99
N MET A 378 16.32 -3.18 13.22
CA MET A 378 17.08 -3.96 14.21
C MET A 378 17.05 -5.47 13.95
N LEU A 379 16.27 -5.95 12.97
CA LEU A 379 16.15 -7.37 12.66
C LEU A 379 17.51 -8.03 12.35
N GLY A 380 18.43 -7.29 11.75
CA GLY A 380 19.78 -7.76 11.41
C GLY A 380 20.84 -7.56 12.49
N ASP A 381 20.48 -7.00 13.64
CA ASP A 381 21.43 -6.74 14.73
C ASP A 381 21.86 -8.07 15.39
N PRO A 382 23.12 -8.17 15.84
CA PRO A 382 23.61 -9.40 16.46
C PRO A 382 22.88 -9.70 17.78
N VAL A 383 22.48 -10.94 17.94
CA VAL A 383 21.95 -11.47 19.22
C VAL A 383 23.08 -12.06 20.03
N VAL A 384 23.37 -11.47 21.19
CA VAL A 384 24.43 -11.94 22.07
C VAL A 384 23.86 -13.07 22.96
N PHE A 385 24.38 -14.28 22.78
CA PHE A 385 24.09 -15.41 23.65
C PHE A 385 25.13 -15.43 24.79
N SER A 386 24.66 -15.27 26.02
CA SER A 386 25.47 -15.67 27.16
C SER A 386 25.56 -17.19 27.14
N GLN A 387 26.70 -17.74 26.73
CA GLN A 387 26.97 -19.16 26.93
C GLN A 387 26.94 -19.38 28.44
N ALA A 388 25.93 -20.07 28.93
CA ALA A 388 25.93 -20.53 30.31
C ALA A 388 27.21 -21.38 30.50
N GLN A 389 28.16 -20.86 31.27
CA GLN A 389 29.32 -21.68 31.67
C GLN A 389 28.84 -23.02 32.16
N PRO A 390 29.42 -24.14 31.69
CA PRO A 390 29.10 -25.41 32.26
C PRO A 390 29.24 -25.33 33.79
N PRO A 391 28.29 -25.83 34.58
CA PRO A 391 28.42 -25.78 36.01
C PRO A 391 29.77 -26.42 36.41
N ALA A 392 30.53 -25.73 37.26
CA ALA A 392 31.79 -26.19 37.77
C ALA A 392 31.64 -27.67 38.24
N PRO A 393 32.59 -28.53 37.93
CA PRO A 393 32.50 -29.93 38.27
C PRO A 393 32.27 -30.07 39.78
N LYS A 394 31.09 -30.56 40.16
CA LYS A 394 30.79 -30.88 41.54
C LYS A 394 31.74 -31.98 41.96
N THR A 395 32.41 -31.81 43.10
CA THR A 395 33.26 -32.75 43.79
C THR A 395 32.71 -34.19 43.72
N PRO A 396 33.52 -35.20 43.47
CA PRO A 396 33.04 -36.56 43.14
C PRO A 396 32.29 -37.17 44.29
N ALA A 397 30.99 -37.46 44.05
CA ALA A 397 30.23 -38.36 44.91
C ALA A 397 30.65 -39.82 44.66
N LYS A 398 30.70 -40.59 45.73
CA LYS A 398 31.08 -41.99 45.80
C LYS A 398 30.51 -42.86 44.67
N PRO A 399 31.25 -43.76 44.06
CA PRO A 399 30.82 -44.49 42.85
C PRO A 399 29.75 -45.55 43.16
N ALA A 400 28.62 -45.44 42.45
CA ALA A 400 27.63 -46.51 42.36
C ALA A 400 27.99 -47.50 41.22
N PRO A 401 27.60 -48.81 41.31
CA PRO A 401 27.95 -49.79 40.28
C PRO A 401 27.33 -49.52 38.93
N LYS A 402 28.12 -49.60 37.88
CA LYS A 402 27.79 -49.12 36.56
C LYS A 402 27.61 -50.25 35.57
N THR A 403 26.39 -50.53 35.14
CA THR A 403 26.13 -51.18 33.85
C THR A 403 26.30 -50.19 32.71
N THR A 404 26.89 -50.67 31.63
CA THR A 404 27.15 -49.82 30.40
C THR A 404 25.87 -49.15 29.87
N ALA A 405 24.72 -49.81 29.99
CA ALA A 405 23.42 -49.27 29.59
C ALA A 405 22.95 -48.11 30.48
N ALA A 406 23.16 -48.15 31.80
CA ALA A 406 22.80 -47.05 32.70
C ALA A 406 23.68 -45.81 32.51
N LYS A 407 24.95 -45.99 32.15
CA LYS A 407 25.84 -44.88 31.76
C LYS A 407 25.39 -44.19 30.45
N ALA A 408 25.00 -44.97 29.44
CA ALA A 408 24.52 -44.43 28.17
C ALA A 408 23.20 -43.70 28.34
N ALA A 409 22.26 -44.23 29.15
CA ALA A 409 21.00 -43.57 29.47
C ALA A 409 21.21 -42.26 30.26
N ALA A 410 22.10 -42.25 31.25
CA ALA A 410 22.44 -41.06 32.03
C ALA A 410 23.15 -39.98 31.16
N ALA A 411 24.03 -40.41 30.26
CA ALA A 411 24.68 -39.49 29.30
C ALA A 411 23.70 -38.87 28.31
N LYS A 412 22.75 -39.68 27.79
CA LYS A 412 21.66 -39.20 26.93
C LYS A 412 20.79 -38.18 27.68
N THR A 413 20.36 -38.46 28.89
CA THR A 413 19.57 -37.54 29.73
C THR A 413 20.33 -36.23 30.03
N ALA A 414 21.65 -36.30 30.24
CA ALA A 414 22.48 -35.13 30.46
C ALA A 414 22.62 -34.26 29.18
N ALA A 415 22.76 -34.91 28.02
CA ALA A 415 22.81 -34.25 26.73
C ALA A 415 21.46 -33.57 26.40
N ASP A 416 20.33 -34.26 26.63
CA ASP A 416 19.00 -33.72 26.43
C ASP A 416 18.76 -32.49 27.32
N LYS A 417 19.12 -32.52 28.59
CA LYS A 417 19.05 -31.37 29.50
C LYS A 417 19.98 -30.22 29.10
N ALA A 418 21.14 -30.48 28.57
CA ALA A 418 22.05 -29.46 28.07
C ALA A 418 21.46 -28.77 26.82
N GLN A 419 20.88 -29.57 25.93
CA GLN A 419 20.19 -29.07 24.74
C GLN A 419 18.98 -28.21 25.12
N GLU A 420 18.16 -28.63 26.08
CA GLU A 420 17.02 -27.82 26.57
C GLU A 420 17.48 -26.49 27.16
N ARG A 421 18.56 -26.48 27.95
CA ARG A 421 19.15 -25.25 28.51
C ARG A 421 19.65 -24.32 27.42
N LEU A 422 20.30 -24.86 26.40
CA LEU A 422 20.76 -24.05 25.25
C LEU A 422 19.59 -23.41 24.48
N ILE A 423 18.52 -24.19 24.23
CA ILE A 423 17.31 -23.68 23.58
C ILE A 423 16.68 -22.58 24.45
N ALA A 424 16.56 -22.78 25.75
CA ALA A 424 16.00 -21.78 26.66
C ALA A 424 16.82 -20.48 26.70
N ALA A 425 18.16 -20.61 26.76
CA ALA A 425 19.05 -19.46 26.73
C ALA A 425 18.94 -18.70 25.38
N LYS A 426 18.89 -19.46 24.29
CA LYS A 426 18.68 -18.87 22.94
C LYS A 426 17.35 -18.16 22.86
N ASN A 427 16.25 -18.77 23.32
CA ASN A 427 14.93 -18.17 23.33
C ASN A 427 14.91 -16.86 24.13
N LYS A 428 15.52 -16.85 25.33
CA LYS A 428 15.61 -15.66 26.17
C LYS A 428 16.33 -14.52 25.46
N ALA A 429 17.48 -14.78 24.84
CA ALA A 429 18.25 -13.76 24.13
C ALA A 429 17.48 -13.15 22.94
N TYR A 430 16.70 -13.97 22.22
CA TYR A 430 15.82 -13.47 21.15
C TYR A 430 14.66 -12.64 21.67
N ILE A 431 14.07 -13.01 22.81
CA ILE A 431 13.02 -12.21 23.45
C ILE A 431 13.59 -10.84 23.85
N GLU A 432 14.75 -10.80 24.50
CA GLU A 432 15.42 -9.54 24.88
C GLU A 432 15.78 -8.70 23.65
N HIS A 433 16.18 -9.31 22.55
CA HIS A 433 16.45 -8.62 21.29
C HIS A 433 15.18 -8.00 20.71
N PHE A 434 14.07 -8.75 20.67
CA PHE A 434 12.78 -8.29 20.25
C PHE A 434 12.24 -7.13 21.11
N GLU A 435 12.38 -7.25 22.44
CA GLU A 435 11.98 -6.20 23.39
C GLU A 435 12.75 -4.88 23.16
N ARG A 436 14.06 -4.96 22.85
CA ARG A 436 14.83 -3.76 22.48
C ARG A 436 14.30 -3.13 21.20
N ALA A 437 13.89 -3.91 20.21
CA ALA A 437 13.29 -3.41 19.00
C ALA A 437 11.91 -2.74 19.25
N LEU A 438 11.12 -3.28 20.19
CA LEU A 438 9.88 -2.64 20.64
C LEU A 438 10.14 -1.31 21.34
N LEU A 439 11.10 -1.26 22.27
CA LEU A 439 11.48 -0.01 22.95
C LEU A 439 11.99 1.04 21.98
N SER A 440 12.76 0.65 20.98
CA SER A 440 13.26 1.55 19.92
C SER A 440 12.11 2.09 19.07
N GLY A 441 11.15 1.24 18.67
CA GLY A 441 9.97 1.66 17.91
C GLY A 441 9.11 2.64 18.69
N GLN A 442 8.85 2.34 19.99
CA GLN A 442 8.09 3.23 20.86
C GLN A 442 8.78 4.59 21.04
N SER A 443 10.08 4.58 21.32
CA SER A 443 10.85 5.81 21.49
C SER A 443 10.79 6.71 20.23
N LYS A 444 10.88 6.11 19.03
CA LYS A 444 10.75 6.86 17.77
C LYS A 444 9.34 7.43 17.60
N TYR A 445 8.31 6.63 17.87
CA TYR A 445 6.94 7.11 17.81
C TYR A 445 6.73 8.32 18.73
N ASP A 446 7.15 8.20 20.00
CA ASP A 446 7.03 9.27 21.00
C ASP A 446 7.80 10.54 20.60
N GLN A 447 8.96 10.38 19.98
CA GLN A 447 9.75 11.50 19.49
C GLN A 447 9.04 12.31 18.41
N TYR A 448 8.38 11.63 17.46
CA TYR A 448 7.82 12.30 16.27
C TYR A 448 6.34 12.68 16.44
N ILE A 449 5.58 12.01 17.32
CA ILE A 449 4.16 12.30 17.50
C ILE A 449 3.94 13.70 18.10
N VAL A 450 4.81 14.14 18.99
CA VAL A 450 4.73 15.47 19.63
C VAL A 450 4.91 16.61 18.62
N SER A 451 5.64 16.37 17.52
CA SER A 451 5.83 17.34 16.43
C SER A 451 4.87 17.15 15.27
N ASN A 452 3.87 16.28 15.40
CA ASN A 452 2.90 15.93 14.36
C ASN A 452 3.57 15.46 13.04
N GLN A 453 4.64 14.67 13.18
CA GLN A 453 5.44 14.14 12.06
C GLN A 453 5.29 12.63 11.91
N VAL A 454 4.20 12.07 12.39
CA VAL A 454 3.86 10.66 12.26
C VAL A 454 2.68 10.52 11.31
N ASP A 455 2.85 9.70 10.29
CA ASP A 455 1.77 9.26 9.42
C ASP A 455 1.52 7.77 9.66
N GLU A 456 0.28 7.39 9.86
CA GLU A 456 -0.13 6.01 10.09
C GLU A 456 -0.93 5.49 8.91
N ILE A 457 -0.51 4.36 8.33
CA ILE A 457 -1.20 3.69 7.24
C ILE A 457 -1.74 2.36 7.76
N ASP A 458 -3.03 2.34 8.14
CA ASP A 458 -3.69 1.10 8.58
C ASP A 458 -3.77 0.10 7.42
N VAL A 459 -2.99 -0.96 7.51
CA VAL A 459 -2.92 -2.00 6.48
C VAL A 459 -4.27 -2.65 6.25
N ASN A 460 -5.02 -2.94 7.32
CA ASN A 460 -6.31 -3.62 7.21
C ASN A 460 -7.37 -2.75 6.55
N LEU A 461 -7.32 -1.44 6.81
CA LEU A 461 -8.21 -0.47 6.20
C LEU A 461 -7.92 -0.37 4.69
N TYR A 462 -6.69 -0.08 4.32
CA TYR A 462 -6.35 0.16 2.92
C TYR A 462 -6.35 -1.09 2.05
N ARG A 463 -6.11 -2.28 2.62
CA ARG A 463 -6.26 -3.56 1.92
C ARG A 463 -7.71 -3.91 1.53
N GLN A 464 -8.69 -3.13 1.95
CA GLN A 464 -10.08 -3.24 1.45
C GLN A 464 -10.27 -2.58 0.08
N VAL A 465 -9.39 -1.67 -0.29
CA VAL A 465 -9.47 -0.86 -1.52
C VAL A 465 -8.29 -1.08 -2.47
N VAL A 466 -7.14 -1.43 -1.90
CA VAL A 466 -5.91 -1.68 -2.65
C VAL A 466 -5.66 -3.19 -2.69
N ARG A 467 -5.62 -3.78 -3.88
CA ARG A 467 -5.25 -5.19 -4.00
C ARG A 467 -3.73 -5.39 -3.87
N PRO A 468 -3.27 -6.57 -3.41
CA PRO A 468 -1.85 -6.87 -3.36
C PRO A 468 -1.24 -6.93 -4.76
N LEU A 469 0.04 -6.58 -4.84
CA LEU A 469 0.83 -6.91 -6.02
C LEU A 469 0.93 -8.44 -6.14
N PRO A 470 0.91 -8.99 -7.35
CA PRO A 470 1.16 -10.42 -7.55
C PRO A 470 2.62 -10.77 -7.21
N PHE A 471 2.88 -12.03 -6.87
CA PHE A 471 4.20 -12.61 -6.58
C PHE A 471 4.60 -13.64 -7.61
#